data_41b4976c2eba36f15adef5da21c2dfb8
#
_entry.id   41b4976c2eba36f15adef5da21c2dfb8
#
_cell.length_a   1.000
_cell.length_b   1.000
_cell.length_c   1.000
_cell.angle_alpha   90.00
_cell.angle_beta   90.00
_cell.angle_gamma   90.00
#
_symmetry.space_group_name_H-M   'P 1'
#
loop_
_entity.id
_entity.type
_entity.pdbx_description
1 polymer ?
#
loop_
_entity_poly.entity_id
_entity_poly.type
_entity_poly.pdbx_seq_one_letter_code
_entity_poly.pdbx_strand_id
1 'polypeptide(L)'
;MITGIRVAAQKSRIPVINAGDGGHQHPTQTLTDLMTIRELRGSLDNFTIGLCGDLKFGRTVHSLINSLIRYKNVKFILISPKELRVPDYIIDTLKENNVEYEEVEKLEDVMPQLDILYMTRVQRERFFNEDEYLRMKDFYILNKEKMALAKEDMYVLHPLPRVNEISVEVDDDPRAAYFKQVQYGVYVRMALILTLLGLNK
;
A
#
# COMPACT_ATOMS: atom_id res chain seq x y z
N MET A 1 3.86 0.93 -23.68
CA MET A 1 3.41 -0.43 -24.05
C MET A 1 1.96 -0.58 -23.63
N ILE A 2 1.04 -0.98 -24.52
CA ILE A 2 -0.38 -1.19 -24.16
C ILE A 2 -0.44 -2.54 -23.44
N THR A 3 -0.90 -2.56 -22.20
CA THR A 3 -1.03 -3.80 -21.43
C THR A 3 -2.13 -4.68 -22.03
N GLY A 4 -2.01 -6.02 -21.91
CA GLY A 4 -3.01 -6.96 -22.40
C GLY A 4 -4.42 -6.68 -21.86
N ILE A 5 -4.52 -6.19 -20.61
CA ILE A 5 -5.79 -5.80 -19.96
C ILE A 5 -6.45 -4.64 -20.72
N ARG A 6 -5.67 -3.63 -21.13
CA ARG A 6 -6.22 -2.50 -21.90
C ARG A 6 -6.74 -2.93 -23.26
N VAL A 7 -6.02 -3.83 -23.93
CA VAL A 7 -6.49 -4.42 -25.21
C VAL A 7 -7.76 -5.23 -24.99
N ALA A 8 -7.82 -6.06 -23.95
CA ALA A 8 -9.02 -6.81 -23.59
C ALA A 8 -10.21 -5.89 -23.34
N ALA A 9 -10.04 -4.81 -22.58
CA ALA A 9 -11.09 -3.84 -22.30
C ALA A 9 -11.61 -3.15 -23.57
N GLN A 10 -10.74 -2.84 -24.54
CA GLN A 10 -11.12 -2.23 -25.81
C GLN A 10 -11.89 -3.17 -26.73
N LYS A 11 -11.71 -4.48 -26.62
CA LYS A 11 -12.35 -5.50 -27.46
C LYS A 11 -13.54 -6.20 -26.79
N SER A 12 -13.68 -6.06 -25.49
CA SER A 12 -14.76 -6.68 -24.73
C SER A 12 -16.05 -5.88 -24.84
N ARG A 13 -17.18 -6.61 -24.90
CA ARG A 13 -18.54 -6.04 -24.81
C ARG A 13 -19.05 -5.94 -23.37
N ILE A 14 -18.32 -6.51 -22.43
CA ILE A 14 -18.61 -6.47 -20.99
C ILE A 14 -17.50 -5.75 -20.25
N PRO A 15 -17.75 -5.20 -19.06
CA PRO A 15 -16.72 -4.59 -18.24
C PRO A 15 -15.54 -5.52 -17.97
N VAL A 16 -14.33 -4.98 -18.02
CA VAL A 16 -13.08 -5.70 -17.69
C VAL A 16 -12.47 -5.05 -16.46
N ILE A 17 -12.29 -5.83 -15.41
CA ILE A 17 -11.70 -5.38 -14.14
C ILE A 17 -10.22 -5.75 -14.12
N ASN A 18 -9.35 -4.75 -13.95
CA ASN A 18 -7.94 -4.98 -13.68
C ASN A 18 -7.75 -5.38 -12.21
N ALA A 19 -7.49 -6.66 -11.97
CA ALA A 19 -7.18 -7.21 -10.64
C ALA A 19 -5.67 -7.28 -10.35
N GLY A 20 -4.86 -6.67 -11.19
CA GLY A 20 -3.40 -6.60 -11.09
C GLY A 20 -2.72 -6.99 -12.40
N ASP A 21 -1.83 -6.13 -12.92
CA ASP A 21 -1.14 -6.30 -14.19
C ASP A 21 0.40 -6.32 -14.03
N GLY A 22 0.90 -7.40 -13.47
CA GLY A 22 2.35 -7.57 -13.26
C GLY A 22 2.93 -6.57 -12.28
N GLY A 23 3.86 -5.75 -12.71
CA GLY A 23 4.52 -4.73 -11.88
C GLY A 23 3.89 -3.33 -11.93
N HIS A 24 2.80 -3.11 -12.70
CA HIS A 24 2.30 -1.76 -12.96
C HIS A 24 1.27 -1.29 -11.93
N GLN A 25 0.08 -1.90 -11.90
CA GLN A 25 -1.02 -1.42 -11.08
C GLN A 25 -1.80 -2.53 -10.38
N HIS A 26 -2.46 -2.17 -9.29
CA HIS A 26 -3.39 -3.03 -8.57
C HIS A 26 -4.65 -2.26 -8.14
N PRO A 27 -5.51 -1.84 -9.09
CA PRO A 27 -6.62 -0.93 -8.80
C PRO A 27 -7.60 -1.46 -7.75
N THR A 28 -7.90 -2.76 -7.77
CA THR A 28 -8.82 -3.35 -6.79
C THR A 28 -8.24 -3.37 -5.38
N GLN A 29 -6.91 -3.48 -5.22
CA GLN A 29 -6.27 -3.33 -3.92
C GLN A 29 -6.29 -1.87 -3.47
N THR A 30 -6.02 -0.94 -4.38
CA THR A 30 -6.10 0.50 -4.08
C THR A 30 -7.48 0.90 -3.55
N LEU A 31 -8.56 0.43 -4.18
CA LEU A 31 -9.92 0.69 -3.70
C LEU A 31 -10.15 0.09 -2.29
N THR A 32 -9.59 -1.09 -2.03
CA THR A 32 -9.62 -1.72 -0.69
C THR A 32 -8.91 -0.85 0.34
N ASP A 33 -7.71 -0.36 0.00
CA ASP A 33 -6.89 0.46 0.89
C ASP A 33 -7.56 1.80 1.19
N LEU A 34 -8.08 2.48 0.17
CA LEU A 34 -8.83 3.73 0.33
C LEU A 34 -10.08 3.55 1.20
N MET A 35 -10.87 2.51 0.98
CA MET A 35 -12.02 2.21 1.82
C MET A 35 -11.59 1.96 3.27
N THR A 36 -10.53 1.18 3.46
CA THR A 36 -10.02 0.86 4.80
C THR A 36 -9.59 2.12 5.54
N ILE A 37 -8.78 2.98 4.90
CA ILE A 37 -8.33 4.24 5.49
C ILE A 37 -9.52 5.13 5.84
N ARG A 38 -10.50 5.24 4.92
CA ARG A 38 -11.71 6.04 5.15
C ARG A 38 -12.53 5.54 6.33
N GLU A 39 -12.74 4.23 6.44
CA GLU A 39 -13.53 3.61 7.52
C GLU A 39 -12.82 3.72 8.88
N LEU A 40 -11.50 3.65 8.92
CA LEU A 40 -10.72 3.74 10.15
C LEU A 40 -10.55 5.18 10.63
N ARG A 41 -10.38 6.14 9.72
CA ARG A 41 -10.06 7.54 10.02
C ARG A 41 -11.24 8.51 9.82
N GLY A 42 -12.30 8.08 9.16
CA GLY A 42 -13.42 8.95 8.76
C GLY A 42 -13.13 9.85 7.56
N SER A 43 -11.87 10.00 7.13
CA SER A 43 -11.46 10.85 6.01
C SER A 43 -10.24 10.28 5.27
N LEU A 44 -10.09 10.68 4.02
CA LEU A 44 -8.88 10.47 3.19
C LEU A 44 -8.00 11.74 3.10
N ASP A 45 -8.36 12.79 3.83
CA ASP A 45 -7.58 14.03 3.92
C ASP A 45 -6.84 14.14 5.27
N ASN A 46 -5.81 14.97 5.32
CA ASN A 46 -5.11 15.40 6.55
C ASN A 46 -4.53 14.24 7.37
N PHE A 47 -3.61 13.47 6.79
CA PHE A 47 -2.91 12.40 7.51
C PHE A 47 -1.52 12.10 6.94
N THR A 48 -0.71 11.46 7.77
CA THR A 48 0.62 10.98 7.40
C THR A 48 0.58 9.47 7.20
N ILE A 49 0.97 9.01 6.01
CA ILE A 49 1.10 7.59 5.70
C ILE A 49 2.57 7.18 5.53
N GLY A 50 3.00 6.21 6.32
CA GLY A 50 4.27 5.50 6.13
C GLY A 50 4.08 4.32 5.20
N LEU A 51 4.84 4.27 4.11
CA LEU A 51 4.90 3.13 3.19
C LEU A 51 6.22 2.42 3.44
N CYS A 52 6.18 1.18 3.94
CA CYS A 52 7.37 0.49 4.44
C CYS A 52 7.62 -0.84 3.75
N GLY A 53 8.86 -1.08 3.32
CA GLY A 53 9.33 -2.33 2.76
C GLY A 53 9.83 -2.24 1.32
N ASP A 54 9.30 -3.06 0.41
CA ASP A 54 9.66 -3.04 -1.01
C ASP A 54 8.85 -1.97 -1.74
N LEU A 55 9.40 -0.76 -1.82
CA LEU A 55 8.78 0.36 -2.52
C LEU A 55 9.16 0.40 -4.01
N LYS A 56 10.20 -0.33 -4.41
CA LYS A 56 10.68 -0.36 -5.79
C LYS A 56 9.76 -1.17 -6.72
N PHE A 57 9.36 -2.34 -6.26
CA PHE A 57 8.53 -3.28 -7.04
C PHE A 57 7.08 -3.35 -6.53
N GLY A 58 6.77 -2.60 -5.46
CA GLY A 58 5.48 -2.59 -4.78
C GLY A 58 4.38 -1.92 -5.59
N ARG A 59 3.77 -2.63 -6.56
CA ARG A 59 2.65 -2.09 -7.36
C ARG A 59 1.47 -1.58 -6.53
N THR A 60 1.23 -2.15 -5.35
CA THR A 60 0.20 -1.68 -4.41
C THR A 60 0.55 -0.31 -3.86
N VAL A 61 1.83 -0.09 -3.51
CA VAL A 61 2.38 1.19 -3.06
C VAL A 61 2.22 2.25 -4.16
N HIS A 62 2.70 1.96 -5.38
CA HIS A 62 2.62 2.92 -6.49
C HIS A 62 1.18 3.31 -6.81
N SER A 63 0.27 2.34 -6.82
CA SER A 63 -1.15 2.60 -7.09
C SER A 63 -1.81 3.39 -5.96
N LEU A 64 -1.43 3.14 -4.70
CA LEU A 64 -1.95 3.85 -3.55
C LEU A 64 -1.46 5.30 -3.54
N ILE A 65 -0.16 5.54 -3.78
CA ILE A 65 0.38 6.91 -3.94
C ILE A 65 -0.39 7.67 -5.01
N ASN A 66 -0.49 7.11 -6.23
CA ASN A 66 -1.19 7.73 -7.36
C ASN A 66 -2.67 8.05 -7.08
N SER A 67 -3.28 7.36 -6.13
CA SER A 67 -4.66 7.62 -5.74
C SER A 67 -4.75 8.66 -4.62
N LEU A 68 -3.87 8.60 -3.62
CA LEU A 68 -3.88 9.49 -2.46
C LEU A 68 -3.40 10.91 -2.77
N ILE A 69 -2.60 11.14 -3.81
CA ILE A 69 -2.20 12.50 -4.24
C ILE A 69 -3.39 13.39 -4.62
N ARG A 70 -4.58 12.82 -4.81
CA ARG A 70 -5.83 13.56 -5.12
C ARG A 70 -6.51 14.13 -3.89
N TYR A 71 -6.08 13.73 -2.70
CA TYR A 71 -6.64 14.15 -1.42
C TYR A 71 -5.77 15.22 -0.77
N LYS A 72 -6.37 16.02 0.11
CA LYS A 72 -5.71 17.20 0.68
C LYS A 72 -4.82 16.83 1.86
N ASN A 73 -3.64 17.44 1.91
CA ASN A 73 -2.73 17.36 3.05
C ASN A 73 -2.39 15.92 3.46
N VAL A 74 -2.17 15.06 2.47
CA VAL A 74 -1.60 13.73 2.70
C VAL A 74 -0.09 13.84 2.61
N LYS A 75 0.61 13.48 3.70
CA LYS A 75 2.08 13.41 3.74
C LYS A 75 2.50 11.96 3.59
N PHE A 76 3.48 11.70 2.73
CA PHE A 76 4.07 10.37 2.55
C PHE A 76 5.42 10.28 3.25
N ILE A 77 5.63 9.21 4.03
CA ILE A 77 6.93 8.80 4.52
C ILE A 77 7.28 7.48 3.84
N LEU A 78 8.31 7.53 3.00
CA LEU A 78 8.77 6.41 2.16
C LEU A 78 9.91 5.70 2.89
N ILE A 79 9.59 4.54 3.49
CA ILE A 79 10.48 3.83 4.41
C ILE A 79 11.03 2.60 3.70
N SER A 80 12.28 2.67 3.25
CA SER A 80 12.91 1.57 2.53
C SER A 80 14.43 1.63 2.60
N PRO A 81 15.14 0.50 2.47
CA PRO A 81 16.57 0.52 2.20
C PRO A 81 16.83 1.14 0.81
N LYS A 82 18.05 1.60 0.57
CA LYS A 82 18.41 2.31 -0.67
C LYS A 82 18.09 1.53 -1.95
N GLU A 83 18.24 0.22 -1.90
CA GLU A 83 18.04 -0.69 -3.00
C GLU A 83 16.56 -0.89 -3.38
N LEU A 84 15.66 -0.62 -2.43
CA LEU A 84 14.21 -0.81 -2.56
C LEU A 84 13.40 0.50 -2.55
N ARG A 85 14.04 1.64 -2.79
CA ARG A 85 13.37 2.94 -2.90
C ARG A 85 12.35 2.98 -4.03
N VAL A 86 11.37 3.84 -3.90
CA VAL A 86 10.43 4.11 -4.99
C VAL A 86 11.18 4.55 -6.26
N PRO A 87 10.71 4.16 -7.45
CA PRO A 87 11.28 4.64 -8.70
C PRO A 87 11.11 6.17 -8.86
N ASP A 88 12.04 6.78 -9.61
CA ASP A 88 12.07 8.23 -9.83
C ASP A 88 10.75 8.79 -10.35
N TYR A 89 10.03 8.06 -11.22
CA TYR A 89 8.74 8.51 -11.75
C TYR A 89 7.66 8.69 -10.66
N ILE A 90 7.76 7.97 -9.53
CA ILE A 90 6.86 8.18 -8.38
C ILE A 90 7.26 9.47 -7.65
N ILE A 91 8.55 9.69 -7.45
CA ILE A 91 9.07 10.94 -6.87
C ILE A 91 8.68 12.14 -7.71
N ASP A 92 8.82 12.04 -9.04
CA ASP A 92 8.41 13.11 -9.96
C ASP A 92 6.91 13.37 -9.87
N THR A 93 6.09 12.32 -9.78
CA THR A 93 4.64 12.46 -9.57
C THR A 93 4.30 13.21 -8.27
N LEU A 94 4.99 12.91 -7.16
CA LEU A 94 4.79 13.61 -5.89
C LEU A 94 5.17 15.10 -6.00
N LYS A 95 6.30 15.41 -6.63
CA LYS A 95 6.77 16.77 -6.87
C LYS A 95 5.81 17.57 -7.76
N GLU A 96 5.39 17.00 -8.89
CA GLU A 96 4.47 17.63 -9.85
C GLU A 96 3.12 18.00 -9.22
N ASN A 97 2.68 17.20 -8.24
CA ASN A 97 1.43 17.44 -7.51
C ASN A 97 1.63 18.25 -6.22
N ASN A 98 2.85 18.75 -5.92
CA ASN A 98 3.19 19.50 -4.71
C ASN A 98 2.81 18.76 -3.42
N VAL A 99 3.00 17.45 -3.39
CA VAL A 99 2.69 16.60 -2.25
C VAL A 99 3.91 16.48 -1.35
N GLU A 100 3.70 16.64 -0.04
CA GLU A 100 4.77 16.51 0.96
C GLU A 100 5.20 15.05 1.09
N TYR A 101 6.49 14.78 0.96
CA TYR A 101 7.06 13.45 1.17
C TYR A 101 8.45 13.52 1.80
N GLU A 102 8.82 12.43 2.45
CA GLU A 102 10.13 12.21 3.06
C GLU A 102 10.60 10.79 2.78
N GLU A 103 11.89 10.59 2.47
CA GLU A 103 12.50 9.26 2.33
C GLU A 103 13.36 8.96 3.54
N VAL A 104 13.14 7.82 4.18
CA VAL A 104 13.87 7.39 5.37
C VAL A 104 14.23 5.90 5.29
N GLU A 105 15.28 5.50 6.02
CA GLU A 105 15.69 4.10 6.08
C GLU A 105 15.20 3.39 7.36
N LYS A 106 15.00 4.12 8.46
CA LYS A 106 14.63 3.55 9.74
C LYS A 106 13.16 3.79 10.05
N LEU A 107 12.42 2.70 10.24
CA LEU A 107 11.01 2.74 10.59
C LEU A 107 10.79 3.39 11.97
N GLU A 108 11.65 3.07 12.93
CA GLU A 108 11.55 3.52 14.32
C GLU A 108 11.59 5.04 14.45
N ASP A 109 12.36 5.73 13.60
CA ASP A 109 12.54 7.17 13.67
C ASP A 109 11.26 7.96 13.33
N VAL A 110 10.34 7.32 12.59
CA VAL A 110 9.13 7.96 12.08
C VAL A 110 7.82 7.41 12.64
N MET A 111 7.85 6.30 13.36
CA MET A 111 6.66 5.69 13.97
C MET A 111 5.76 6.69 14.72
N PRO A 112 6.30 7.64 15.54
CA PRO A 112 5.48 8.60 16.28
C PRO A 112 4.72 9.61 15.39
N GLN A 113 5.08 9.72 14.11
CA GLN A 113 4.48 10.68 13.18
C GLN A 113 3.33 10.06 12.36
N LEU A 114 3.28 8.73 12.26
CA LEU A 114 2.39 8.03 11.37
C LEU A 114 0.95 7.97 11.90
N ASP A 115 0.01 8.16 11.01
CA ASP A 115 -1.41 7.87 11.22
C ASP A 115 -1.78 6.52 10.59
N ILE A 116 -1.13 6.17 9.48
CA ILE A 116 -1.21 4.88 8.82
C ILE A 116 0.20 4.35 8.56
N LEU A 117 0.45 3.10 8.93
CA LEU A 117 1.62 2.35 8.48
C LEU A 117 1.18 1.27 7.51
N TYR A 118 1.60 1.38 6.25
CA TYR A 118 1.34 0.40 5.21
C TYR A 118 2.60 -0.45 5.00
N MET A 119 2.57 -1.68 5.51
CA MET A 119 3.67 -2.62 5.39
C MET A 119 3.57 -3.42 4.09
N THR A 120 4.72 -3.70 3.48
CA THR A 120 4.82 -4.58 2.32
C THR A 120 5.92 -5.61 2.51
N ARG A 121 5.72 -6.81 1.96
CA ARG A 121 6.76 -7.84 1.97
C ARG A 121 7.82 -7.57 0.90
N VAL A 122 9.05 -7.99 1.15
CA VAL A 122 10.10 -8.06 0.14
C VAL A 122 9.81 -9.27 -0.77
N GLN A 123 9.63 -9.03 -2.08
CA GLN A 123 9.19 -10.03 -3.04
C GLN A 123 10.39 -10.80 -3.60
N ARG A 124 10.64 -12.05 -3.13
CA ARG A 124 11.73 -12.91 -3.60
C ARG A 124 11.78 -13.04 -5.13
N GLU A 125 10.63 -13.16 -5.75
CA GLU A 125 10.44 -13.33 -7.19
C GLU A 125 10.95 -12.15 -8.04
N ARG A 126 11.36 -11.04 -7.41
CA ARG A 126 11.87 -9.83 -8.06
C ARG A 126 13.39 -9.71 -8.01
N PHE A 127 14.06 -10.57 -7.26
CA PHE A 127 15.51 -10.56 -7.13
C PHE A 127 16.15 -11.57 -8.08
N PHE A 128 17.16 -11.13 -8.81
CA PHE A 128 17.99 -12.02 -9.66
C PHE A 128 19.03 -12.79 -8.84
N ASN A 129 19.43 -12.23 -7.69
CA ASN A 129 20.43 -12.80 -6.79
C ASN A 129 19.77 -13.14 -5.44
N GLU A 130 19.90 -14.39 -5.02
CA GLU A 130 19.35 -14.89 -3.76
C GLU A 130 20.02 -14.26 -2.54
N ASP A 131 21.33 -13.97 -2.60
CA ASP A 131 22.07 -13.33 -1.51
C ASP A 131 21.57 -11.89 -1.27
N GLU A 132 21.19 -11.17 -2.33
CA GLU A 132 20.57 -9.85 -2.21
C GLU A 132 19.21 -9.93 -1.53
N TYR A 133 18.37 -10.87 -1.94
CA TYR A 133 17.08 -11.11 -1.28
C TYR A 133 17.25 -11.47 0.19
N LEU A 134 18.18 -12.37 0.55
CA LEU A 134 18.42 -12.80 1.92
C LEU A 134 18.88 -11.65 2.83
N ARG A 135 19.59 -10.66 2.29
CA ARG A 135 19.97 -9.44 3.04
C ARG A 135 18.78 -8.50 3.27
N MET A 136 17.80 -8.48 2.36
CA MET A 136 16.70 -7.52 2.38
C MET A 136 15.41 -8.07 3.00
N LYS A 137 15.19 -9.40 2.97
CA LYS A 137 13.92 -10.03 3.38
C LYS A 137 13.48 -9.71 4.81
N ASP A 138 14.44 -9.55 5.73
CA ASP A 138 14.22 -9.31 7.14
C ASP A 138 14.59 -7.87 7.57
N PHE A 139 14.73 -6.96 6.61
CA PHE A 139 15.17 -5.59 6.90
C PHE A 139 14.16 -4.84 7.77
N TYR A 140 12.87 -5.06 7.53
CA TYR A 140 11.80 -4.51 8.36
C TYR A 140 10.95 -5.64 8.92
N ILE A 141 10.97 -5.75 10.25
CA ILE A 141 10.06 -6.62 11.00
C ILE A 141 9.33 -5.71 12.00
N LEU A 142 8.03 -5.55 11.80
CA LEU A 142 7.16 -4.86 12.75
C LEU A 142 6.84 -5.82 13.91
N ASN A 143 7.21 -5.43 15.11
CA ASN A 143 7.01 -6.17 16.36
C ASN A 143 6.36 -5.26 17.43
N LYS A 144 6.07 -5.80 18.61
CA LYS A 144 5.46 -5.04 19.72
C LYS A 144 6.31 -3.85 20.17
N GLU A 145 7.64 -3.99 20.17
CA GLU A 145 8.54 -2.91 20.58
C GLU A 145 8.42 -1.69 19.66
N LYS A 146 8.37 -1.93 18.34
CA LYS A 146 8.15 -0.87 17.35
C LYS A 146 6.74 -0.31 17.43
N MET A 147 5.73 -1.17 17.65
CA MET A 147 4.35 -0.73 17.88
C MET A 147 4.20 0.20 19.08
N ALA A 148 5.03 0.02 20.12
CA ALA A 148 5.03 0.90 21.29
C ALA A 148 5.50 2.33 21.01
N LEU A 149 6.21 2.57 19.89
CA LEU A 149 6.64 3.90 19.45
C LEU A 149 5.54 4.67 18.70
N ALA A 150 4.52 3.96 18.23
CA ALA A 150 3.47 4.54 17.41
C ALA A 150 2.40 5.25 18.24
N LYS A 151 1.66 6.17 17.60
CA LYS A 151 0.45 6.77 18.18
C LYS A 151 -0.57 5.70 18.55
N GLU A 152 -1.40 5.99 19.54
CA GLU A 152 -2.49 5.10 19.96
C GLU A 152 -3.56 4.92 18.86
N ASP A 153 -3.73 5.92 18.01
CA ASP A 153 -4.71 5.96 16.92
C ASP A 153 -4.10 5.68 15.52
N MET A 154 -2.83 5.24 15.46
CA MET A 154 -2.22 4.76 14.22
C MET A 154 -2.82 3.40 13.83
N TYR A 155 -2.97 3.14 12.53
CA TYR A 155 -3.38 1.82 12.03
C TYR A 155 -2.33 1.19 11.12
N VAL A 156 -2.15 -0.12 11.27
CA VAL A 156 -1.28 -0.93 10.41
C VAL A 156 -2.09 -1.61 9.33
N LEU A 157 -1.73 -1.37 8.08
CA LEU A 157 -2.29 -2.00 6.88
C LEU A 157 -1.26 -2.91 6.21
N HIS A 158 -1.74 -3.91 5.51
CA HIS A 158 -0.91 -4.82 4.71
C HIS A 158 -1.76 -5.49 3.62
N PRO A 159 -1.31 -5.53 2.36
CA PRO A 159 -2.11 -6.11 1.26
C PRO A 159 -2.25 -7.64 1.34
N LEU A 160 -1.51 -8.30 2.23
CA LEU A 160 -1.41 -9.75 2.40
C LEU A 160 -1.11 -10.51 1.07
N PRO A 161 -0.58 -11.73 1.14
CA PRO A 161 -0.14 -12.42 2.35
C PRO A 161 1.17 -11.83 2.90
N ARG A 162 1.33 -11.89 4.22
CA ARG A 162 2.61 -11.59 4.88
C ARG A 162 3.46 -12.86 5.03
N VAL A 163 4.75 -12.68 5.28
CA VAL A 163 5.69 -13.74 5.65
C VAL A 163 6.18 -13.47 7.08
N ASN A 164 7.17 -12.60 7.27
CA ASN A 164 7.76 -12.29 8.57
C ASN A 164 7.89 -10.78 8.83
N GLU A 165 7.51 -9.94 7.87
CA GLU A 165 7.59 -8.48 7.98
C GLU A 165 6.64 -7.87 9.03
N ILE A 166 5.68 -8.65 9.52
CA ILE A 166 4.89 -8.34 10.71
C ILE A 166 4.90 -9.58 11.60
N SER A 167 5.40 -9.44 12.81
CA SER A 167 5.40 -10.51 13.82
C SER A 167 3.97 -10.90 14.20
N VAL A 168 3.74 -12.20 14.46
CA VAL A 168 2.41 -12.73 14.83
C VAL A 168 1.87 -12.06 16.11
N GLU A 169 2.75 -11.67 17.01
CA GLU A 169 2.37 -10.97 18.26
C GLU A 169 1.68 -9.60 18.04
N VAL A 170 1.80 -9.01 16.84
CA VAL A 170 1.13 -7.76 16.47
C VAL A 170 -0.34 -7.99 16.10
N ASP A 171 -0.75 -9.22 15.79
CA ASP A 171 -2.11 -9.55 15.38
C ASP A 171 -3.17 -9.21 16.45
N ASP A 172 -2.79 -9.28 17.72
CA ASP A 172 -3.66 -8.96 18.86
C ASP A 172 -3.70 -7.46 19.19
N ASP A 173 -2.88 -6.63 18.53
CA ASP A 173 -2.89 -5.18 18.72
C ASP A 173 -4.14 -4.58 18.04
N PRO A 174 -4.95 -3.77 18.72
CA PRO A 174 -6.16 -3.19 18.15
C PRO A 174 -5.91 -2.29 16.93
N ARG A 175 -4.67 -1.84 16.75
CA ARG A 175 -4.22 -1.05 15.60
C ARG A 175 -3.87 -1.91 14.38
N ALA A 176 -3.78 -3.24 14.51
CA ALA A 176 -3.53 -4.18 13.43
C ALA A 176 -4.79 -4.35 12.55
N ALA A 177 -4.93 -3.51 11.54
CA ALA A 177 -6.15 -3.42 10.75
C ALA A 177 -6.12 -4.25 9.45
N TYR A 178 -5.04 -4.97 9.15
CA TYR A 178 -4.87 -5.70 7.89
C TYR A 178 -5.87 -6.84 7.68
N PHE A 179 -6.38 -7.50 8.72
CA PHE A 179 -7.44 -8.49 8.57
C PHE A 179 -8.80 -7.83 8.26
N LYS A 180 -9.08 -6.69 8.90
CA LYS A 180 -10.26 -5.89 8.60
C LYS A 180 -10.20 -5.32 7.18
N GLN A 181 -9.00 -4.92 6.72
CA GLN A 181 -8.74 -4.50 5.35
C GLN A 181 -9.14 -5.58 4.34
N VAL A 182 -8.83 -6.86 4.59
CA VAL A 182 -9.26 -7.97 3.71
C VAL A 182 -10.79 -8.04 3.61
N GLN A 183 -11.49 -7.88 4.72
CA GLN A 183 -12.97 -7.87 4.72
C GLN A 183 -13.52 -6.69 3.90
N TYR A 184 -12.97 -5.51 4.05
CA TYR A 184 -13.33 -4.35 3.22
C TYR A 184 -13.05 -4.59 1.74
N GLY A 185 -12.01 -5.35 1.43
CA GLY A 185 -11.71 -5.80 0.07
C GLY A 185 -12.83 -6.61 -0.57
N VAL A 186 -13.56 -7.40 0.19
CA VAL A 186 -14.76 -8.11 -0.29
C VAL A 186 -15.85 -7.10 -0.66
N TYR A 187 -16.17 -6.19 0.26
CA TYR A 187 -17.25 -5.20 0.04
C TYR A 187 -16.97 -4.28 -1.15
N VAL A 188 -15.74 -3.80 -1.27
CA VAL A 188 -15.32 -2.95 -2.40
C VAL A 188 -15.45 -3.67 -3.73
N ARG A 189 -15.03 -4.93 -3.79
CA ARG A 189 -15.14 -5.71 -5.04
C ARG A 189 -16.59 -6.01 -5.41
N MET A 190 -17.45 -6.27 -4.42
CA MET A 190 -18.89 -6.39 -4.64
C MET A 190 -19.47 -5.09 -5.18
N ALA A 191 -19.18 -3.96 -4.54
CA ALA A 191 -19.63 -2.65 -4.97
C ALA A 191 -19.14 -2.29 -6.39
N LEU A 192 -17.89 -2.58 -6.70
CA LEU A 192 -17.30 -2.38 -8.03
C LEU A 192 -18.06 -3.17 -9.10
N ILE A 193 -18.35 -4.43 -8.85
CA ILE A 193 -19.10 -5.29 -9.78
C ILE A 193 -20.52 -4.74 -9.98
N LEU A 194 -21.22 -4.42 -8.89
CA LEU A 194 -22.58 -3.85 -8.97
C LEU A 194 -22.60 -2.54 -9.74
N THR A 195 -21.61 -1.67 -9.52
CA THR A 195 -21.48 -0.38 -10.24
C THR A 195 -21.27 -0.59 -11.72
N LEU A 196 -20.36 -1.47 -12.10
CA LEU A 196 -20.07 -1.74 -13.52
C LEU A 196 -21.23 -2.42 -14.26
N LEU A 197 -22.10 -3.12 -13.54
CA LEU A 197 -23.32 -3.73 -14.10
C LEU A 197 -24.55 -2.79 -14.05
N GLY A 198 -24.42 -1.57 -13.50
CA GLY A 198 -25.53 -0.64 -13.35
C GLY A 198 -26.59 -1.08 -12.34
N LEU A 199 -26.21 -1.94 -11.37
CA LEU A 199 -27.11 -2.51 -10.35
C LEU A 199 -27.08 -1.74 -9.02
N ASN A 200 -26.35 -0.64 -8.94
CA ASN A 200 -26.37 0.29 -7.81
C ASN A 200 -27.66 1.11 -7.86
N LYS A 201 -28.66 0.72 -7.12
CA LYS A 201 -29.89 1.50 -6.86
C LYS A 201 -29.90 1.96 -5.43
#